data_30e6a2f85a31e4e8de60c8ceae5cfcf6
#
_entry.id   30e6a2f85a31e4e8de60c8ceae5cfcf6
#
_cell.length_a   1.000
_cell.length_b   1.000
_cell.length_c   1.000
_cell.angle_alpha   90.00
_cell.angle_beta   90.00
_cell.angle_gamma   90.00
#
_symmetry.space_group_name_H-M   'P 1'
#
loop_
_entity.id
_entity.type
_entity.pdbx_description
1 polymer ?
#
loop_
_entity_poly.entity_id
_entity_poly.type
_entity_poly.pdbx_seq_one_letter_code
_entity_poly.pdbx_strand_id
1 'polypeptide(L)'
;MTLTLPPLSPEAFAPFGTVTRLTPGAEPIRLVTEIENARAAARLHVDFTTAAPSPLPLAAKLFERHPANSQSFIPLAAARMLVLVAPADASGAPDLAAVQAFAAAGDQAVTYRRGVWHHPLTALDAPGFFAILTFRAGDDGDTVLFPLAAPLTLAA
;
A
#
# COMPACT_ATOMS: atom_id res chain seq x y z
N MET A 1 9.98 17.57 4.73
CA MET A 1 8.60 17.53 5.30
C MET A 1 8.52 16.36 6.26
N THR A 2 7.96 16.54 7.44
CA THR A 2 7.70 15.47 8.42
C THR A 2 6.22 15.19 8.49
N LEU A 3 5.84 13.92 8.45
CA LEU A 3 4.46 13.44 8.54
C LEU A 3 4.32 12.57 9.79
N THR A 4 3.21 12.71 10.50
CA THR A 4 2.82 11.79 11.58
C THR A 4 2.01 10.64 11.01
N LEU A 5 1.91 9.54 11.77
CA LEU A 5 1.23 8.32 11.39
C LEU A 5 -0.04 8.11 12.25
N PRO A 6 -1.16 8.80 11.98
CA PRO A 6 -2.41 8.48 12.64
C PRO A 6 -2.86 7.05 12.27
N PRO A 7 -3.70 6.42 13.09
CA PRO A 7 -4.33 5.15 12.75
C PRO A 7 -5.05 5.24 11.40
N LEU A 8 -4.93 4.17 10.59
CA LEU A 8 -5.64 4.09 9.31
C LEU A 8 -7.14 3.94 9.54
N SER A 9 -7.94 4.83 8.92
CA SER A 9 -9.39 4.65 8.84
C SER A 9 -9.85 4.40 7.40
N PRO A 10 -10.91 3.58 7.21
CA PRO A 10 -11.48 3.34 5.89
C PRO A 10 -11.91 4.62 5.16
N GLU A 11 -12.47 5.60 5.91
CA GLU A 11 -12.95 6.87 5.37
C GLU A 11 -11.82 7.74 4.84
N ALA A 12 -10.71 7.86 5.60
CA ALA A 12 -9.54 8.63 5.19
C ALA A 12 -8.84 7.99 3.99
N PHE A 13 -8.87 6.65 3.90
CA PHE A 13 -8.24 5.91 2.81
C PHE A 13 -9.14 5.77 1.57
N ALA A 14 -10.43 6.05 1.65
CA ALA A 14 -11.40 5.86 0.57
C ALA A 14 -10.99 6.46 -0.81
N PRO A 15 -10.28 7.60 -0.90
CA PRO A 15 -9.80 8.10 -2.19
C PRO A 15 -8.76 7.19 -2.87
N PHE A 16 -8.03 6.39 -2.11
CA PHE A 16 -6.88 5.60 -2.56
C PHE A 16 -7.19 4.11 -2.72
N GLY A 17 -8.25 3.63 -2.09
CA GLY A 17 -8.59 2.21 -2.09
C GLY A 17 -9.54 1.81 -0.97
N THR A 18 -9.38 0.59 -0.50
CA THR A 18 -10.21 0.03 0.57
C THR A 18 -9.37 -0.54 1.70
N VAL A 19 -9.93 -0.46 2.90
CA VAL A 19 -9.40 -1.11 4.11
C VAL A 19 -10.37 -2.20 4.51
N THR A 20 -9.88 -3.43 4.59
CA THR A 20 -10.67 -4.59 5.01
C THR A 20 -10.15 -5.08 6.36
N ARG A 21 -11.02 -5.10 7.38
CA ARG A 21 -10.65 -5.64 8.69
C ARG A 21 -10.72 -7.16 8.67
N LEU A 22 -9.64 -7.79 9.09
CA LEU A 22 -9.47 -9.26 9.11
C LEU A 22 -9.85 -9.85 10.47
N THR A 23 -11.03 -9.49 10.97
CA THR A 23 -11.52 -10.03 12.23
C THR A 23 -12.28 -11.32 11.98
N PRO A 24 -11.91 -12.45 12.60
CA PRO A 24 -12.67 -13.69 12.48
C PRO A 24 -14.13 -13.48 12.86
N GLY A 25 -15.02 -14.04 12.06
CA GLY A 25 -16.47 -13.93 12.24
C GLY A 25 -17.20 -15.11 11.55
N ALA A 26 -18.53 -15.07 11.60
CA ALA A 26 -19.37 -16.12 11.00
C ALA A 26 -19.34 -16.07 9.46
N GLU A 27 -19.18 -14.87 8.89
CA GLU A 27 -19.20 -14.67 7.44
C GLU A 27 -17.80 -14.58 6.86
N PRO A 28 -17.58 -15.08 5.62
CA PRO A 28 -16.32 -14.93 4.93
C PRO A 28 -15.99 -13.47 4.62
N ILE A 29 -14.72 -13.09 4.81
CA ILE A 29 -14.19 -11.79 4.39
C ILE A 29 -13.77 -11.92 2.91
N ARG A 30 -14.24 -11.02 2.05
CA ARG A 30 -13.98 -11.03 0.61
C ARG A 30 -13.29 -9.76 0.16
N LEU A 31 -12.19 -9.91 -0.59
CA LEU A 31 -11.46 -8.81 -1.22
C LEU A 31 -11.70 -8.74 -2.74
N VAL A 32 -12.40 -9.73 -3.31
CA VAL A 32 -12.48 -9.90 -4.76
C VAL A 32 -13.17 -8.74 -5.50
N THR A 33 -14.05 -7.99 -4.85
CA THR A 33 -14.74 -6.83 -5.43
C THR A 33 -13.82 -5.63 -5.62
N GLU A 34 -12.68 -5.61 -4.94
CA GLU A 34 -11.74 -4.49 -4.95
C GLU A 34 -10.49 -4.80 -5.80
N ILE A 35 -10.43 -5.99 -6.42
CA ILE A 35 -9.28 -6.42 -7.21
C ILE A 35 -9.49 -6.08 -8.67
N GLU A 36 -8.63 -5.23 -9.22
CA GLU A 36 -8.72 -4.72 -10.59
C GLU A 36 -7.55 -5.21 -11.44
N ASN A 37 -7.82 -5.55 -12.70
CA ASN A 37 -6.81 -5.81 -13.72
C ASN A 37 -7.29 -5.32 -15.09
N ALA A 38 -6.57 -4.37 -15.69
CA ALA A 38 -6.89 -3.83 -17.01
C ALA A 38 -6.03 -4.45 -18.14
N ARG A 39 -5.18 -5.46 -17.85
CA ARG A 39 -4.29 -6.09 -18.83
C ARG A 39 -4.63 -7.57 -18.99
N ALA A 40 -5.16 -7.95 -20.16
CA ALA A 40 -5.53 -9.34 -20.43
C ALA A 40 -4.35 -10.34 -20.31
N ALA A 41 -3.11 -9.88 -20.60
CA ALA A 41 -1.91 -10.70 -20.48
C ALA A 41 -1.43 -10.90 -19.03
N ALA A 42 -1.84 -10.02 -18.09
CA ALA A 42 -1.39 -10.11 -16.71
C ALA A 42 -2.08 -11.27 -15.97
N ARG A 43 -1.33 -11.92 -15.10
CA ARG A 43 -1.80 -13.02 -14.24
C ARG A 43 -1.78 -12.57 -12.79
N LEU A 44 -2.73 -13.10 -12.01
CA LEU A 44 -2.73 -12.90 -10.57
C LEU A 44 -1.51 -13.59 -9.94
N HIS A 45 -0.75 -12.83 -9.18
CA HIS A 45 0.31 -13.31 -8.30
C HIS A 45 -0.15 -13.15 -6.86
N VAL A 46 0.10 -14.17 -6.07
CA VAL A 46 -0.08 -14.17 -4.62
C VAL A 46 1.27 -14.50 -4.01
N ASP A 47 1.97 -13.46 -3.58
CA ASP A 47 3.29 -13.62 -2.99
C ASP A 47 3.19 -13.60 -1.47
N PHE A 48 3.93 -14.48 -0.80
CA PHE A 48 4.07 -14.46 0.65
C PHE A 48 5.45 -13.94 1.01
N THR A 49 5.52 -12.89 1.83
CA THR A 49 6.79 -12.24 2.15
C THR A 49 6.88 -11.83 3.61
N THR A 50 8.09 -11.86 4.14
CA THR A 50 8.40 -11.28 5.44
C THR A 50 9.04 -9.92 5.23
N ALA A 51 8.46 -8.88 5.81
CA ALA A 51 9.03 -7.55 5.86
C ALA A 51 9.76 -7.35 7.20
N ALA A 52 11.02 -6.91 7.14
CA ALA A 52 11.75 -6.50 8.33
C ALA A 52 11.14 -5.21 8.90
N PRO A 53 11.23 -4.97 10.22
CA PRO A 53 10.70 -3.76 10.81
C PRO A 53 11.54 -2.54 10.40
N SER A 54 10.85 -1.45 10.13
CA SER A 54 11.46 -0.14 9.88
C SER A 54 11.15 0.78 11.06
N PRO A 55 12.14 1.11 11.90
CA PRO A 55 11.91 1.95 13.06
C PRO A 55 11.57 3.38 12.66
N LEU A 56 10.76 4.05 13.48
CA LEU A 56 10.51 5.48 13.35
C LEU A 56 11.61 6.28 14.10
N PRO A 57 12.02 7.46 13.60
CA PRO A 57 11.57 8.07 12.35
C PRO A 57 12.09 7.35 11.11
N LEU A 58 11.23 7.15 10.13
CA LEU A 58 11.54 6.50 8.86
C LEU A 58 11.68 7.52 7.73
N ALA A 59 12.64 7.33 6.85
CA ALA A 59 12.82 8.13 5.63
C ALA A 59 12.24 7.40 4.42
N ALA A 60 11.06 7.80 3.95
CA ALA A 60 10.50 7.31 2.69
C ALA A 60 11.20 7.98 1.50
N LYS A 61 11.71 7.18 0.57
CA LYS A 61 12.58 7.63 -0.52
C LYS A 61 11.95 7.52 -1.90
N LEU A 62 10.82 6.80 -2.03
CA LEU A 62 10.16 6.59 -3.31
C LEU A 62 8.66 6.32 -3.12
N PHE A 63 7.93 6.51 -4.21
CA PHE A 63 6.61 5.94 -4.42
C PHE A 63 6.66 4.93 -5.56
N GLU A 64 5.73 3.98 -5.54
CA GLU A 64 5.43 3.11 -6.65
C GLU A 64 3.95 3.19 -7.01
N ARG A 65 3.61 2.82 -8.23
CA ARG A 65 2.22 2.58 -8.65
C ARG A 65 2.13 1.44 -9.65
N HIS A 66 0.97 0.82 -9.69
CA HIS A 66 0.63 -0.20 -10.69
C HIS A 66 -0.41 0.39 -11.65
N PRO A 67 -0.01 0.86 -12.85
CA PRO A 67 -0.92 1.62 -13.74
C PRO A 67 -2.14 0.83 -14.20
N ALA A 68 -2.01 -0.49 -14.27
CA ALA A 68 -3.02 -1.36 -14.86
C ALA A 68 -3.77 -2.23 -13.86
N ASN A 69 -3.37 -2.26 -12.59
CA ASN A 69 -3.99 -3.14 -11.60
C ASN A 69 -3.95 -2.56 -10.19
N SER A 70 -4.83 -3.10 -9.35
CA SER A 70 -4.78 -2.92 -7.90
C SER A 70 -3.66 -3.75 -7.28
N GLN A 71 -3.27 -3.38 -6.05
CA GLN A 71 -2.39 -4.19 -5.21
C GLN A 71 -2.97 -4.29 -3.81
N SER A 72 -2.95 -5.49 -3.24
CA SER A 72 -3.41 -5.70 -1.87
C SER A 72 -2.28 -6.18 -0.98
N PHE A 73 -2.14 -5.56 0.20
CA PHE A 73 -1.29 -6.03 1.28
C PHE A 73 -2.18 -6.62 2.38
N ILE A 74 -2.04 -7.90 2.65
CA ILE A 74 -2.85 -8.65 3.59
C ILE A 74 -1.93 -9.13 4.72
N PRO A 75 -2.03 -8.57 5.92
CA PRO A 75 -1.25 -9.04 7.06
C PRO A 75 -1.72 -10.44 7.48
N LEU A 76 -0.80 -11.37 7.56
CA LEU A 76 -1.01 -12.73 8.09
C LEU A 76 -0.52 -12.82 9.54
N ALA A 77 0.58 -12.12 9.84
CA ALA A 77 1.11 -11.90 11.18
C ALA A 77 1.92 -10.59 11.15
N ALA A 78 1.37 -9.52 11.70
CA ALA A 78 2.03 -8.22 11.72
C ALA A 78 1.53 -7.40 12.92
N ALA A 79 2.36 -6.47 13.41
CA ALA A 79 1.95 -5.49 14.41
C ALA A 79 1.25 -4.31 13.72
N ARG A 80 2.01 -3.55 12.95
CA ARG A 80 1.49 -2.44 12.11
C ARG A 80 2.25 -2.40 10.79
N MET A 81 1.64 -1.77 9.77
CA MET A 81 2.34 -1.43 8.53
C MET A 81 2.14 0.04 8.18
N LEU A 82 3.14 0.59 7.48
CA LEU A 82 3.06 1.92 6.89
C LEU A 82 2.11 1.91 5.71
N VAL A 83 1.22 2.89 5.66
CA VAL A 83 0.44 3.26 4.48
C VAL A 83 0.76 4.70 4.15
N LEU A 84 1.54 4.93 3.09
CA LEU A 84 1.91 6.25 2.60
C LEU A 84 1.42 6.36 1.16
N VAL A 85 0.56 7.34 0.88
CA VAL A 85 -0.12 7.49 -0.40
C VAL A 85 -0.10 8.93 -0.88
N ALA A 86 -0.16 9.11 -2.19
CA ALA A 86 -0.33 10.41 -2.82
C ALA A 86 -1.32 10.31 -3.99
N PRO A 87 -2.19 11.32 -4.21
CA PRO A 87 -2.90 11.44 -5.47
C PRO A 87 -1.91 11.76 -6.59
N ALA A 88 -2.30 11.55 -7.84
CA ALA A 88 -1.54 12.03 -8.98
C ALA A 88 -1.79 13.53 -9.20
N ASP A 89 -0.74 14.29 -9.51
CA ASP A 89 -0.84 15.66 -9.98
C ASP A 89 -1.26 15.73 -11.48
N ALA A 90 -1.33 16.93 -12.04
CA ALA A 90 -1.71 17.14 -13.44
C ALA A 90 -0.75 16.49 -14.46
N SER A 91 0.49 16.20 -14.08
CA SER A 91 1.48 15.50 -14.90
C SER A 91 1.40 13.98 -14.75
N GLY A 92 0.64 13.48 -13.78
CA GLY A 92 0.57 12.09 -13.41
C GLY A 92 1.63 11.64 -12.41
N ALA A 93 2.47 12.55 -11.90
CA ALA A 93 3.42 12.28 -10.81
C ALA A 93 2.70 12.30 -9.44
N PRO A 94 3.32 11.79 -8.35
CA PRO A 94 2.71 11.91 -7.03
C PRO A 94 2.67 13.38 -6.58
N ASP A 95 1.49 13.86 -6.18
CA ASP A 95 1.33 15.19 -5.58
C ASP A 95 1.89 15.18 -4.16
N LEU A 96 3.11 15.67 -4.02
CA LEU A 96 3.81 15.67 -2.73
C LEU A 96 3.23 16.66 -1.71
N ALA A 97 2.39 17.62 -2.15
CA ALA A 97 1.68 18.51 -1.24
C ALA A 97 0.45 17.86 -0.62
N ALA A 98 -0.09 16.82 -1.26
CA ALA A 98 -1.28 16.09 -0.83
C ALA A 98 -0.98 14.68 -0.30
N VAL A 99 0.27 14.39 0.04
CA VAL A 99 0.68 13.10 0.63
C VAL A 99 -0.03 12.87 1.95
N GLN A 100 -0.53 11.64 2.13
CA GLN A 100 -1.11 11.18 3.39
C GLN A 100 -0.37 9.95 3.90
N ALA A 101 -0.20 9.88 5.22
CA ALA A 101 0.50 8.80 5.89
C ALA A 101 -0.36 8.26 7.04
N PHE A 102 -0.36 6.93 7.20
CA PHE A 102 -1.12 6.23 8.23
C PHE A 102 -0.34 5.04 8.77
N ALA A 103 -0.66 4.62 9.97
CA ALA A 103 -0.31 3.32 10.49
C ALA A 103 -1.52 2.38 10.40
N ALA A 104 -1.46 1.38 9.55
CA ALA A 104 -2.45 0.31 9.50
C ALA A 104 -2.19 -0.71 10.61
N ALA A 105 -3.22 -1.14 11.31
CA ALA A 105 -3.15 -2.18 12.32
C ALA A 105 -2.91 -3.57 11.69
N GLY A 106 -2.40 -4.51 12.48
CA GLY A 106 -2.08 -5.86 12.02
C GLY A 106 -3.28 -6.72 11.60
N ASP A 107 -4.49 -6.22 11.76
CA ASP A 107 -5.74 -6.83 11.30
C ASP A 107 -6.38 -6.07 10.12
N GLN A 108 -5.68 -5.11 9.52
CA GLN A 108 -6.17 -4.32 8.40
C GLN A 108 -5.47 -4.70 7.10
N ALA A 109 -6.17 -5.38 6.20
CA ALA A 109 -5.73 -5.52 4.82
C ALA A 109 -6.02 -4.22 4.06
N VAL A 110 -5.07 -3.80 3.21
CA VAL A 110 -5.16 -2.58 2.42
C VAL A 110 -5.11 -2.95 0.95
N THR A 111 -6.09 -2.49 0.17
CA THR A 111 -6.09 -2.63 -1.29
C THR A 111 -5.99 -1.26 -1.93
N TYR A 112 -4.88 -0.98 -2.59
CA TYR A 112 -4.68 0.23 -3.40
C TYR A 112 -5.40 0.06 -4.74
N ARG A 113 -6.17 1.09 -5.14
CA ARG A 113 -6.76 1.13 -6.49
C ARG A 113 -5.66 1.21 -7.55
N ARG A 114 -6.02 0.80 -8.73
CA ARG A 114 -5.18 0.94 -9.92
C ARG A 114 -4.65 2.37 -10.06
N GLY A 115 -3.33 2.48 -10.25
CA GLY A 115 -2.65 3.74 -10.51
C GLY A 115 -2.41 4.64 -9.30
N VAL A 116 -2.80 4.24 -8.11
CA VAL A 116 -2.53 5.00 -6.87
C VAL A 116 -1.05 4.96 -6.54
N TRP A 117 -0.45 6.13 -6.31
CA TRP A 117 0.90 6.23 -5.79
C TRP A 117 0.94 5.83 -4.33
N HIS A 118 1.79 4.88 -4.00
CA HIS A 118 1.96 4.39 -2.63
C HIS A 118 3.40 3.99 -2.36
N HIS A 119 3.78 3.93 -1.09
CA HIS A 119 5.08 3.42 -0.65
C HIS A 119 5.05 1.89 -0.64
N PRO A 120 6.15 1.22 -1.02
CA PRO A 120 6.26 -0.23 -0.91
C PRO A 120 5.96 -0.76 0.48
N LEU A 121 5.60 -2.04 0.56
CA LEU A 121 5.29 -2.71 1.82
C LEU A 121 6.38 -2.46 2.87
N THR A 122 5.97 -1.92 4.01
CA THR A 122 6.86 -1.60 5.12
C THR A 122 6.21 -1.99 6.44
N ALA A 123 6.79 -2.95 7.14
CA ALA A 123 6.38 -3.29 8.50
C ALA A 123 6.89 -2.23 9.49
N LEU A 124 6.08 -1.91 10.51
CA LEU A 124 6.45 -1.08 11.65
C LEU A 124 6.59 -1.96 12.89
N ASP A 125 7.32 -1.46 13.89
CA ASP A 125 7.46 -2.03 15.24
C ASP A 125 8.13 -3.42 15.33
N ALA A 126 7.66 -4.39 14.52
CA ALA A 126 8.13 -5.77 14.52
C ALA A 126 8.13 -6.34 13.10
N PRO A 127 8.85 -7.44 12.83
CA PRO A 127 8.74 -8.14 11.54
C PRO A 127 7.29 -8.52 11.26
N GLY A 128 6.86 -8.37 10.01
CA GLY A 128 5.52 -8.73 9.58
C GLY A 128 5.55 -9.76 8.46
N PHE A 129 4.61 -10.70 8.47
CA PHE A 129 4.38 -11.66 7.40
C PHE A 129 3.09 -11.30 6.67
N PHE A 130 3.18 -11.20 5.33
CA PHE A 130 2.10 -10.68 4.49
C PHE A 130 1.87 -11.55 3.27
N ALA A 131 0.60 -11.60 2.81
CA ALA A 131 0.28 -11.97 1.45
C ALA A 131 0.12 -10.69 0.62
N ILE A 132 0.71 -10.67 -0.57
CA ILE A 132 0.60 -9.57 -1.54
C ILE A 132 -0.13 -10.12 -2.76
N LEU A 133 -1.24 -9.49 -3.12
CA LEU A 133 -1.98 -9.80 -4.34
C LEU A 133 -1.75 -8.69 -5.36
N THR A 134 -1.28 -9.05 -6.54
CA THR A 134 -1.12 -8.12 -7.66
C THR A 134 -1.18 -8.86 -8.99
N PHE A 135 -1.45 -8.16 -10.08
CA PHE A 135 -1.38 -8.75 -11.43
C PHE A 135 -0.09 -8.33 -12.11
N ARG A 136 0.58 -9.26 -12.78
CA ARG A 136 1.82 -9.00 -13.52
C ARG A 136 1.77 -9.64 -14.89
N ALA A 137 2.26 -8.92 -15.90
CA ALA A 137 2.52 -9.43 -17.24
C ALA A 137 4.01 -9.79 -17.43
N GLY A 138 4.87 -9.37 -16.50
CA GLY A 138 6.31 -9.60 -16.53
C GLY A 138 7.07 -8.61 -17.39
N ASP A 139 6.54 -7.40 -17.56
CA ASP A 139 7.17 -6.32 -18.31
C ASP A 139 7.21 -5.00 -17.51
N ASP A 140 7.87 -3.97 -18.07
CA ASP A 140 8.07 -2.66 -17.45
C ASP A 140 6.75 -1.90 -17.18
N GLY A 141 5.63 -2.35 -17.74
CA GLY A 141 4.31 -1.77 -17.49
C GLY A 141 3.66 -2.24 -16.18
N ASP A 142 4.25 -3.21 -15.48
CA ASP A 142 3.67 -3.74 -14.24
C ASP A 142 3.81 -2.75 -13.08
N THR A 143 4.94 -2.01 -13.00
CA THR A 143 5.23 -1.09 -11.90
C THR A 143 5.97 0.15 -12.40
N VAL A 144 5.53 1.32 -11.95
CA VAL A 144 6.24 2.58 -12.16
C VAL A 144 6.77 3.06 -10.83
N LEU A 145 8.07 3.35 -10.77
CA LEU A 145 8.74 3.90 -9.59
C LEU A 145 8.94 5.42 -9.73
N PHE A 146 8.78 6.12 -8.62
CA PHE A 146 9.03 7.56 -8.52
C PHE A 146 9.98 7.83 -7.35
N PRO A 147 11.30 7.92 -7.58
CA PRO A 147 12.26 8.32 -6.57
C PRO A 147 12.03 9.76 -6.12
N LEU A 148 12.07 10.00 -4.83
CA LEU A 148 11.93 11.34 -4.25
C LEU A 148 13.27 12.06 -4.25
N ALA A 149 13.29 13.32 -4.71
CA ALA A 149 14.49 14.18 -4.69
C ALA A 149 14.99 14.43 -3.25
N ALA A 150 14.08 14.47 -2.28
CA ALA A 150 14.38 14.51 -0.85
C ALA A 150 13.44 13.56 -0.12
N PRO A 151 13.93 12.76 0.84
CA PRO A 151 13.08 11.84 1.60
C PRO A 151 11.98 12.56 2.39
N LEU A 152 10.82 11.89 2.52
CA LEU A 152 9.80 12.28 3.49
C LEU A 152 10.12 11.61 4.83
N THR A 153 10.13 12.40 5.90
CA THR A 153 10.33 11.87 7.25
C THR A 153 8.97 11.47 7.83
N LEU A 154 8.87 10.23 8.28
CA LEU A 154 7.69 9.70 8.96
C LEU A 154 8.01 9.55 10.45
N ALA A 155 7.18 10.12 11.31
CA ALA A 155 7.33 10.09 12.75
C ALA A 155 6.10 9.47 13.43
N ALA A 156 6.27 9.06 14.70
CA ALA A 156 5.19 8.50 15.50
C ALA A 156 4.09 9.53 15.77
#